data_17de455e904578890dc59b161134010e
#
_entry.id   17de455e904578890dc59b161134010e
#
_cell.length_a   1.000
_cell.length_b   1.000
_cell.length_c   1.000
_cell.angle_alpha   90.00
_cell.angle_beta   90.00
_cell.angle_gamma   90.00
#
_symmetry.space_group_name_H-M   'P 1'
#
loop_
_entity.id
_entity.type
_entity.pdbx_description
1 polymer ?
#
loop_
_entity_poly.entity_id
_entity_poly.type
_entity_poly.pdbx_seq_one_letter_code
_entity_poly.pdbx_strand_id
1 'polypeptide(L)'
;MSDIDIPNQFDVLVVGAGAAGLYTALCLPASLQVGLITKETVSLSASDWAQGGIAAAVSPEDSPKLHIEDTLKAGAGLCDLDAVKFLAEQAPSCIQSLVNLGVAFDRHDSNLALTLEAAHSRPRVLHAADTTGREVTTTLKNQVLRRQNITVIQQALALNLWIESQTGQCLGISLFYQGKITWVRAGAVILATGGGGQV
;
A
#
# COMPACT_ATOMS: atom_id res chain seq x y z
N MET A 1 -10.39 28.14 -6.43
CA MET A 1 -10.31 26.68 -6.46
C MET A 1 -11.73 26.19 -6.67
N SER A 2 -12.02 25.53 -7.78
CA SER A 2 -13.35 24.97 -8.04
C SER A 2 -13.68 23.96 -6.95
N ASP A 3 -14.83 24.11 -6.30
CA ASP A 3 -15.41 23.10 -5.40
C ASP A 3 -15.52 21.79 -6.20
N ILE A 4 -14.61 20.86 -5.95
CA ILE A 4 -14.76 19.50 -6.50
C ILE A 4 -15.79 18.84 -5.58
N ASP A 5 -17.01 18.72 -6.05
CA ASP A 5 -18.04 17.96 -5.37
C ASP A 5 -17.58 16.50 -5.29
N ILE A 6 -17.34 16.02 -4.06
CA ILE A 6 -16.98 14.61 -3.86
C ILE A 6 -18.19 13.77 -4.25
N PRO A 7 -18.04 12.74 -5.11
CA PRO A 7 -19.11 11.77 -5.32
C PRO A 7 -19.59 11.21 -3.98
N ASN A 8 -20.88 11.17 -3.77
CA ASN A 8 -21.48 10.71 -2.51
C ASN A 8 -21.48 9.18 -2.37
N GLN A 9 -21.06 8.46 -3.41
CA GLN A 9 -21.04 6.99 -3.42
C GLN A 9 -19.91 6.46 -4.30
N PHE A 10 -19.27 5.37 -3.82
CA PHE A 10 -18.28 4.55 -4.52
C PHE A 10 -18.60 3.06 -4.33
N ASP A 11 -18.04 2.20 -5.17
CA ASP A 11 -18.06 0.76 -4.92
C ASP A 11 -17.11 0.41 -3.79
N VAL A 12 -15.90 1.01 -3.80
CA VAL A 12 -14.88 0.81 -2.77
C VAL A 12 -14.27 2.15 -2.37
N LEU A 13 -14.12 2.36 -1.07
CA LEU A 13 -13.29 3.43 -0.51
C LEU A 13 -12.00 2.85 0.06
N VAL A 14 -10.86 3.44 -0.33
CA VAL A 14 -9.54 3.13 0.24
C VAL A 14 -9.10 4.35 1.05
N VAL A 15 -8.88 4.18 2.35
CA VAL A 15 -8.47 5.24 3.25
C VAL A 15 -6.97 5.14 3.52
N GLY A 16 -6.23 6.12 3.01
CA GLY A 16 -4.76 6.19 3.07
C GLY A 16 -4.11 6.03 1.70
N ALA A 17 -3.20 6.95 1.36
CA ALA A 17 -2.47 6.98 0.09
C ALA A 17 -0.97 6.67 0.26
N GLY A 18 -0.60 5.87 1.26
CA GLY A 18 0.71 5.22 1.33
C GLY A 18 0.82 4.04 0.34
N ALA A 19 1.95 3.35 0.33
CA ALA A 19 2.19 2.23 -0.58
C ALA A 19 1.07 1.19 -0.56
N ALA A 20 0.57 0.81 0.63
CA ALA A 20 -0.50 -0.15 0.77
C ALA A 20 -1.82 0.31 0.12
N GLY A 21 -2.25 1.56 0.36
CA GLY A 21 -3.49 2.09 -0.21
C GLY A 21 -3.42 2.29 -1.72
N LEU A 22 -2.30 2.83 -2.22
CA LEU A 22 -2.06 3.00 -3.65
C LEU A 22 -2.07 1.65 -4.38
N TYR A 23 -1.32 0.68 -3.86
CA TYR A 23 -1.26 -0.66 -4.46
C TYR A 23 -2.62 -1.36 -4.41
N THR A 24 -3.33 -1.28 -3.28
CA THR A 24 -4.69 -1.83 -3.14
C THR A 24 -5.63 -1.24 -4.20
N ALA A 25 -5.64 0.09 -4.35
CA ALA A 25 -6.50 0.75 -5.35
C ALA A 25 -6.20 0.27 -6.78
N LEU A 26 -4.94 -0.01 -7.11
CA LEU A 26 -4.53 -0.53 -8.42
C LEU A 26 -4.90 -2.00 -8.63
N CYS A 27 -4.97 -2.80 -7.56
CA CYS A 27 -5.37 -4.21 -7.60
C CYS A 27 -6.89 -4.40 -7.79
N LEU A 28 -7.69 -3.36 -7.52
CA LEU A 28 -9.13 -3.45 -7.70
C LEU A 28 -9.52 -3.48 -9.18
N PRO A 29 -10.57 -4.25 -9.56
CA PRO A 29 -11.07 -4.30 -10.93
C PRO A 29 -11.41 -2.91 -11.48
N ALA A 30 -11.09 -2.67 -12.76
CA ALA A 30 -11.37 -1.39 -13.41
C ALA A 30 -12.87 -1.09 -13.58
N SER A 31 -13.73 -2.07 -13.38
CA SER A 31 -15.19 -1.91 -13.37
C SER A 31 -15.73 -1.27 -12.09
N LEU A 32 -14.94 -1.23 -11.01
CA LEU A 32 -15.34 -0.63 -9.75
C LEU A 32 -14.97 0.85 -9.71
N GLN A 33 -15.88 1.68 -9.22
CA GLN A 33 -15.61 3.09 -8.90
C GLN A 33 -14.94 3.17 -7.54
N VAL A 34 -13.68 3.60 -7.51
CA VAL A 34 -12.84 3.61 -6.31
C VAL A 34 -12.59 5.04 -5.85
N GLY A 35 -12.88 5.33 -4.58
CA GLY A 35 -12.45 6.56 -3.91
C GLY A 35 -11.18 6.31 -3.09
N LEU A 36 -10.08 6.99 -3.41
CA LEU A 36 -8.85 6.96 -2.62
C LEU A 36 -8.75 8.25 -1.80
N ILE A 37 -8.80 8.12 -0.48
CA ILE A 37 -8.88 9.23 0.46
C ILE A 37 -7.55 9.40 1.18
N THR A 38 -7.05 10.63 1.24
CA THR A 38 -5.85 10.97 2.00
C THR A 38 -5.99 12.28 2.75
N LYS A 39 -5.53 12.31 4.02
CA LYS A 39 -5.52 13.53 4.85
C LYS A 39 -4.56 14.60 4.34
N GLU A 40 -3.51 14.18 3.69
CA GLU A 40 -2.50 15.05 3.08
C GLU A 40 -2.58 15.02 1.55
N THR A 41 -1.61 15.64 0.90
CA THR A 41 -1.39 15.40 -0.53
C THR A 41 -0.91 13.97 -0.75
N VAL A 42 -1.18 13.41 -1.91
CA VAL A 42 -0.77 12.01 -2.26
C VAL A 42 0.75 11.80 -2.19
N SER A 43 1.53 12.88 -2.09
CA SER A 43 3.00 12.84 -2.07
C SER A 43 3.60 12.87 -0.66
N LEU A 44 2.78 12.78 0.40
CA LEU A 44 3.25 12.85 1.79
C LEU A 44 2.72 11.64 2.56
N SER A 45 3.49 10.57 2.56
CA SER A 45 3.20 9.37 3.35
C SER A 45 4.47 8.88 4.06
N ALA A 46 4.31 8.11 5.12
CA ALA A 46 5.45 7.45 5.77
C ALA A 46 6.22 6.54 4.80
N SER A 47 5.54 5.99 3.79
CA SER A 47 6.16 5.18 2.75
C SER A 47 7.13 5.97 1.87
N ASP A 48 6.91 7.28 1.66
CA ASP A 48 7.83 8.13 0.87
C ASP A 48 9.17 8.33 1.57
N TRP A 49 9.21 8.20 2.88
CA TRP A 49 10.40 8.37 3.70
C TRP A 49 11.13 7.06 3.99
N ALA A 50 10.58 5.93 3.56
CA ALA A 50 11.21 4.63 3.75
C ALA A 50 12.49 4.52 2.89
N GLN A 51 13.64 4.38 3.55
CA GLN A 51 14.96 4.33 2.91
C GLN A 51 15.45 2.90 2.69
N GLY A 52 14.93 1.93 3.48
CA GLY A 52 15.25 0.53 3.34
C GLY A 52 14.72 -0.09 2.04
N GLY A 53 15.21 -1.28 1.72
CA GLY A 53 14.74 -2.05 0.59
C GLY A 53 13.50 -2.88 0.89
N ILE A 54 13.11 -3.72 -0.06
CA ILE A 54 12.02 -4.68 0.07
C ILE A 54 12.60 -6.09 -0.02
N ALA A 55 12.41 -6.91 1.02
CA ALA A 55 12.88 -8.29 1.03
C ALA A 55 11.92 -9.22 0.28
N ALA A 56 12.44 -9.95 -0.71
CA ALA A 56 11.69 -10.99 -1.42
C ALA A 56 12.63 -12.07 -1.97
N ALA A 57 12.25 -13.34 -1.84
CA ALA A 57 13.02 -14.47 -2.33
C ALA A 57 12.81 -14.64 -3.86
N VAL A 58 13.43 -13.77 -4.66
CA VAL A 58 13.31 -13.75 -6.12
C VAL A 58 14.52 -14.39 -6.85
N SER A 59 15.61 -14.67 -6.13
CA SER A 59 16.79 -15.35 -6.67
C SER A 59 16.55 -16.86 -6.77
N PRO A 60 17.10 -17.55 -7.80
CA PRO A 60 17.09 -19.03 -7.88
C PRO A 60 17.79 -19.71 -6.69
N GLU A 61 18.71 -19.03 -6.00
CA GLU A 61 19.45 -19.53 -4.84
C GLU A 61 18.73 -19.30 -3.51
N ASP A 62 17.56 -18.66 -3.55
CA ASP A 62 16.74 -18.35 -2.38
C ASP A 62 15.36 -19.01 -2.47
N SER A 63 14.60 -18.99 -1.38
CA SER A 63 13.25 -19.52 -1.36
C SER A 63 12.39 -18.83 -0.29
N PRO A 64 11.06 -18.80 -0.46
CA PRO A 64 10.15 -18.35 0.59
C PRO A 64 10.38 -19.07 1.92
N LYS A 65 10.73 -20.36 1.89
CA LYS A 65 11.03 -21.16 3.10
C LYS A 65 12.20 -20.58 3.88
N LEU A 66 13.32 -20.27 3.22
CA LEU A 66 14.48 -19.64 3.86
C LEU A 66 14.13 -18.24 4.40
N HIS A 67 13.30 -17.48 3.67
CA HIS A 67 12.83 -16.17 4.14
C HIS A 67 11.96 -16.30 5.41
N ILE A 68 11.08 -17.30 5.48
CA ILE A 68 10.27 -17.62 6.66
C ILE A 68 11.18 -17.94 7.87
N GLU A 69 12.16 -18.84 7.66
CA GLU A 69 13.10 -19.26 8.72
C GLU A 69 13.88 -18.06 9.30
N ASP A 70 14.41 -17.19 8.41
CA ASP A 70 15.13 -16.00 8.83
C ASP A 70 14.22 -15.02 9.58
N THR A 71 12.99 -14.80 9.11
CA THR A 71 12.01 -13.90 9.74
C THR A 71 11.61 -14.39 11.13
N LEU A 72 11.32 -15.68 11.28
CA LEU A 72 10.97 -16.26 12.58
C LEU A 72 12.13 -16.18 13.56
N LYS A 73 13.36 -16.42 13.10
CA LYS A 73 14.57 -16.28 13.93
C LYS A 73 14.77 -14.84 14.39
N ALA A 74 14.65 -13.87 13.49
CA ALA A 74 14.80 -12.45 13.81
C ALA A 74 13.69 -11.95 14.75
N GLY A 75 12.48 -12.45 14.60
CA GLY A 75 11.33 -12.06 15.40
C GLY A 75 11.30 -12.63 16.83
N ALA A 76 12.24 -13.53 17.16
CA ALA A 76 12.49 -14.01 18.54
C ALA A 76 11.21 -14.46 19.29
N GLY A 77 10.28 -15.10 18.59
CA GLY A 77 9.03 -15.61 19.18
C GLY A 77 7.84 -14.63 19.16
N LEU A 78 8.01 -13.42 18.62
CA LEU A 78 6.93 -12.43 18.50
C LEU A 78 6.15 -12.52 17.17
N CYS A 79 6.58 -13.39 16.25
CA CYS A 79 5.95 -13.52 14.94
C CYS A 79 4.65 -14.33 15.00
N ASP A 80 3.64 -13.87 14.23
CA ASP A 80 2.55 -14.73 13.79
C ASP A 80 3.04 -15.58 12.61
N LEU A 81 3.03 -16.91 12.79
CA LEU A 81 3.58 -17.85 11.80
C LEU A 81 2.85 -17.82 10.46
N ASP A 82 1.52 -17.69 10.49
CA ASP A 82 0.72 -17.72 9.27
C ASP A 82 0.86 -16.40 8.50
N ALA A 83 0.97 -15.28 9.20
CA ALA A 83 1.29 -13.99 8.59
C ALA A 83 2.69 -13.99 7.94
N VAL A 84 3.70 -14.56 8.59
CA VAL A 84 5.07 -14.67 8.05
C VAL A 84 5.09 -15.54 6.80
N LYS A 85 4.42 -16.70 6.82
CA LYS A 85 4.30 -17.57 5.64
C LYS A 85 3.64 -16.85 4.48
N PHE A 86 2.48 -16.26 4.72
CA PHE A 86 1.75 -15.53 3.70
C PHE A 86 2.60 -14.43 3.06
N LEU A 87 3.26 -13.60 3.89
CA LEU A 87 4.12 -12.53 3.40
C LEU A 87 5.26 -13.05 2.54
N ALA A 88 6.02 -14.03 3.04
CA ALA A 88 7.20 -14.53 2.34
C ALA A 88 6.85 -15.28 1.04
N GLU A 89 5.72 -15.99 1.01
CA GLU A 89 5.24 -16.72 -0.17
C GLU A 89 4.69 -15.77 -1.24
N GLN A 90 4.04 -14.67 -0.84
CA GLN A 90 3.48 -13.69 -1.78
C GLN A 90 4.51 -12.65 -2.25
N ALA A 91 5.58 -12.42 -1.52
CA ALA A 91 6.56 -11.38 -1.82
C ALA A 91 7.13 -11.44 -3.25
N PRO A 92 7.53 -12.61 -3.81
CA PRO A 92 8.04 -12.66 -5.18
C PRO A 92 7.04 -12.18 -6.24
N SER A 93 5.78 -12.58 -6.11
CA SER A 93 4.72 -12.15 -7.04
C SER A 93 4.38 -10.67 -6.90
N CYS A 94 4.43 -10.13 -5.67
CA CYS A 94 4.26 -8.70 -5.43
C CYS A 94 5.39 -7.89 -6.05
N ILE A 95 6.65 -8.32 -5.94
CA ILE A 95 7.78 -7.64 -6.59
C ILE A 95 7.59 -7.65 -8.11
N GLN A 96 7.20 -8.77 -8.71
CA GLN A 96 6.93 -8.82 -10.15
C GLN A 96 5.81 -7.85 -10.54
N SER A 97 4.77 -7.74 -9.74
CA SER A 97 3.69 -6.79 -9.97
C SER A 97 4.18 -5.34 -9.90
N LEU A 98 5.03 -4.99 -8.93
CA LEU A 98 5.64 -3.66 -8.84
C LEU A 98 6.52 -3.34 -10.06
N VAL A 99 7.32 -4.30 -10.52
CA VAL A 99 8.12 -4.16 -11.76
C VAL A 99 7.21 -3.93 -12.96
N ASN A 100 6.12 -4.67 -13.09
CA ASN A 100 5.16 -4.52 -14.17
C ASN A 100 4.42 -3.17 -14.14
N LEU A 101 4.23 -2.60 -12.94
CA LEU A 101 3.69 -1.25 -12.75
C LEU A 101 4.70 -0.14 -13.06
N GLY A 102 5.98 -0.49 -13.25
CA GLY A 102 7.04 0.42 -13.66
C GLY A 102 7.96 0.87 -12.53
N VAL A 103 7.97 0.21 -11.37
CA VAL A 103 8.94 0.51 -10.31
C VAL A 103 10.34 0.16 -10.79
N ALA A 104 11.24 1.15 -10.76
CA ALA A 104 12.62 1.03 -11.25
C ALA A 104 13.54 0.52 -10.14
N PHE A 105 13.43 -0.78 -9.79
CA PHE A 105 14.40 -1.40 -8.91
C PHE A 105 15.78 -1.45 -9.55
N ASP A 106 16.82 -1.35 -8.73
CA ASP A 106 18.22 -1.45 -9.15
C ASP A 106 18.47 -2.80 -9.83
N ARG A 107 19.34 -2.77 -10.85
CA ARG A 107 19.67 -3.95 -11.66
C ARG A 107 21.17 -4.12 -11.80
N HIS A 108 21.59 -5.37 -11.87
CA HIS A 108 22.90 -5.76 -12.34
C HIS A 108 22.69 -6.51 -13.66
N ASP A 109 23.11 -5.92 -14.76
CA ASP A 109 22.79 -6.34 -16.12
C ASP A 109 21.26 -6.41 -16.35
N SER A 110 20.74 -7.56 -16.67
CA SER A 110 19.29 -7.78 -16.88
C SER A 110 18.53 -8.21 -15.62
N ASN A 111 19.24 -8.58 -14.54
CA ASN A 111 18.65 -9.14 -13.32
C ASN A 111 18.43 -8.03 -12.27
N LEU A 112 17.47 -8.27 -11.38
CA LEU A 112 17.29 -7.43 -10.20
C LEU A 112 18.53 -7.54 -9.30
N ALA A 113 19.05 -6.39 -8.84
CA ALA A 113 20.13 -6.34 -7.88
C ALA A 113 19.58 -6.69 -6.49
N LEU A 114 20.26 -7.59 -5.80
CA LEU A 114 19.87 -8.07 -4.47
C LEU A 114 21.00 -7.84 -3.50
N THR A 115 20.71 -7.30 -2.33
CA THR A 115 21.67 -7.13 -1.25
C THR A 115 21.41 -8.10 -0.10
N LEU A 116 22.49 -8.49 0.56
CA LEU A 116 22.44 -9.23 1.82
C LEU A 116 22.44 -8.23 2.98
N GLU A 117 21.37 -8.19 3.72
CA GLU A 117 21.25 -7.36 4.92
C GLU A 117 21.18 -8.20 6.18
N ALA A 118 21.29 -7.54 7.36
CA ALA A 118 21.24 -8.18 8.65
C ALA A 118 19.97 -9.02 8.80
N ALA A 119 20.10 -10.15 9.52
CA ALA A 119 19.07 -11.16 9.75
C ALA A 119 18.64 -11.99 8.53
N HIS A 120 19.16 -11.72 7.33
CA HIS A 120 18.92 -12.54 6.14
C HIS A 120 20.06 -13.52 5.90
N SER A 121 19.74 -14.77 5.55
CA SER A 121 20.72 -15.80 5.18
C SER A 121 21.07 -15.80 3.69
N ARG A 122 20.32 -15.04 2.87
CA ARG A 122 20.51 -14.90 1.42
C ARG A 122 20.33 -13.46 0.98
N PRO A 123 21.00 -13.01 -0.10
CA PRO A 123 20.71 -11.75 -0.76
C PRO A 123 19.28 -11.77 -1.28
N ARG A 124 18.39 -10.91 -0.72
CA ARG A 124 17.00 -10.81 -1.12
C ARG A 124 16.39 -9.44 -1.01
N VAL A 125 17.18 -8.45 -0.58
CA VAL A 125 16.67 -7.10 -0.39
C VAL A 125 16.86 -6.31 -1.69
N LEU A 126 15.75 -5.84 -2.25
CA LEU A 126 15.69 -5.02 -3.45
C LEU A 126 15.70 -3.54 -3.06
N HIS A 127 16.46 -2.75 -3.78
CA HIS A 127 16.52 -1.30 -3.62
C HIS A 127 16.11 -0.58 -4.91
N ALA A 128 15.72 0.67 -4.77
CA ALA A 128 15.56 1.60 -5.87
C ALA A 128 16.30 2.89 -5.48
N ALA A 129 17.56 3.00 -5.86
CA ALA A 129 18.51 4.03 -5.42
C ALA A 129 18.51 4.19 -3.88
N ASP A 130 18.71 5.39 -3.37
CA ASP A 130 18.76 5.67 -1.91
C ASP A 130 17.36 5.89 -1.30
N THR A 131 16.30 5.80 -2.08
CA THR A 131 14.93 6.17 -1.66
C THR A 131 13.89 5.20 -2.20
N THR A 132 14.03 3.92 -1.91
CA THR A 132 13.16 2.84 -2.39
C THR A 132 11.67 3.14 -2.16
N GLY A 133 11.32 3.62 -0.97
CA GLY A 133 9.94 3.97 -0.65
C GLY A 133 9.36 5.05 -1.56
N ARG A 134 10.13 6.11 -1.84
CA ARG A 134 9.73 7.20 -2.73
C ARG A 134 9.55 6.74 -4.17
N GLU A 135 10.45 5.90 -4.67
CA GLU A 135 10.33 5.36 -6.02
C GLU A 135 9.05 4.53 -6.18
N VAL A 136 8.80 3.63 -5.22
CA VAL A 136 7.57 2.81 -5.20
C VAL A 136 6.32 3.68 -5.14
N THR A 137 6.24 4.60 -4.17
CA THR A 137 5.04 5.43 -3.99
C THR A 137 4.81 6.37 -5.16
N THR A 138 5.86 6.96 -5.73
CA THR A 138 5.76 7.83 -6.91
C THR A 138 5.24 7.07 -8.12
N THR A 139 5.76 5.88 -8.36
CA THR A 139 5.31 5.03 -9.47
C THR A 139 3.86 4.61 -9.28
N LEU A 140 3.49 4.10 -8.10
CA LEU A 140 2.10 3.70 -7.80
C LEU A 140 1.13 4.88 -7.93
N LYS A 141 1.49 6.05 -7.40
CA LYS A 141 0.70 7.29 -7.54
C LYS A 141 0.47 7.65 -9.00
N ASN A 142 1.52 7.62 -9.83
CA ASN A 142 1.40 7.93 -11.26
C ASN A 142 0.46 6.95 -11.96
N GLN A 143 0.49 5.67 -11.58
CA GLN A 143 -0.44 4.67 -12.10
C GLN A 143 -1.88 4.92 -11.63
N VAL A 144 -2.09 5.25 -10.35
CA VAL A 144 -3.41 5.61 -9.80
C VAL A 144 -4.01 6.80 -10.56
N LEU A 145 -3.22 7.86 -10.76
CA LEU A 145 -3.70 9.09 -11.46
C LEU A 145 -4.04 8.87 -12.94
N ARG A 146 -3.58 7.78 -13.56
CA ARG A 146 -3.94 7.39 -14.93
C ARG A 146 -5.22 6.57 -15.01
N ARG A 147 -5.72 6.07 -13.88
CA ARG A 147 -6.92 5.24 -13.83
C ARG A 147 -8.18 6.10 -13.76
N GLN A 148 -9.03 6.03 -14.78
CA GLN A 148 -10.28 6.81 -14.83
C GLN A 148 -11.32 6.39 -13.78
N ASN A 149 -11.25 5.15 -13.31
CA ASN A 149 -12.15 4.62 -12.29
C ASN A 149 -11.71 4.90 -10.85
N ILE A 150 -10.56 5.58 -10.63
CA ILE A 150 -10.07 5.95 -9.31
C ILE A 150 -10.16 7.47 -9.13
N THR A 151 -10.97 7.90 -8.18
CA THR A 151 -11.07 9.30 -7.76
C THR A 151 -10.22 9.53 -6.53
N VAL A 152 -9.21 10.39 -6.63
CA VAL A 152 -8.33 10.74 -5.51
C VAL A 152 -8.87 11.97 -4.79
N ILE A 153 -9.18 11.81 -3.50
CA ILE A 153 -9.71 12.85 -2.62
C ILE A 153 -8.62 13.22 -1.62
N GLN A 154 -7.94 14.33 -1.87
CA GLN A 154 -6.84 14.83 -1.04
C GLN A 154 -7.35 15.81 0.01
N GLN A 155 -6.56 16.02 1.08
CA GLN A 155 -6.89 16.92 2.19
C GLN A 155 -8.25 16.58 2.82
N ALA A 156 -8.57 15.30 2.86
CA ALA A 156 -9.78 14.73 3.41
C ALA A 156 -9.44 13.78 4.56
N LEU A 157 -9.83 14.14 5.77
CA LEU A 157 -9.60 13.34 6.96
C LEU A 157 -10.78 12.41 7.20
N ALA A 158 -10.57 11.09 7.09
CA ALA A 158 -11.55 10.11 7.49
C ALA A 158 -11.73 10.14 9.02
N LEU A 159 -12.97 10.28 9.47
CA LEU A 159 -13.30 10.44 10.89
C LEU A 159 -13.83 9.13 11.49
N ASN A 160 -14.88 8.57 10.90
CA ASN A 160 -15.53 7.38 11.41
C ASN A 160 -15.98 6.46 10.27
N LEU A 161 -16.05 5.16 10.56
CA LEU A 161 -16.80 4.22 9.75
C LEU A 161 -18.30 4.45 9.97
N TRP A 162 -19.07 4.39 8.90
CA TRP A 162 -20.53 4.43 8.97
C TRP A 162 -21.04 2.99 9.07
N ILE A 163 -21.32 2.58 10.29
CA ILE A 163 -21.78 1.22 10.59
C ILE A 163 -23.29 1.26 10.86
N GLU A 164 -24.02 0.41 10.16
CA GLU A 164 -25.44 0.20 10.44
C GLU A 164 -25.60 -0.55 11.76
N SER A 165 -26.35 0.04 12.69
CA SER A 165 -26.45 -0.46 14.07
C SER A 165 -27.14 -1.82 14.20
N GLN A 166 -28.02 -2.17 13.27
CA GLN A 166 -28.79 -3.42 13.34
C GLN A 166 -28.05 -4.60 12.74
N THR A 167 -27.32 -4.40 11.65
CA THR A 167 -26.63 -5.46 10.89
C THR A 167 -25.14 -5.52 11.13
N GLY A 168 -24.53 -4.44 11.66
CA GLY A 168 -23.09 -4.28 11.74
C GLY A 168 -22.42 -4.02 10.40
N GLN A 169 -23.18 -3.81 9.33
CA GLN A 169 -22.64 -3.57 7.99
C GLN A 169 -21.99 -2.21 7.91
N CYS A 170 -20.79 -2.14 7.31
CA CYS A 170 -20.15 -0.88 6.94
C CYS A 170 -20.80 -0.33 5.67
N LEU A 171 -21.39 0.87 5.77
CA LEU A 171 -22.08 1.55 4.67
C LEU A 171 -21.22 2.64 4.01
N GLY A 172 -20.06 2.95 4.58
CA GLY A 172 -19.18 4.00 4.11
C GLY A 172 -18.42 4.66 5.26
N ILE A 173 -18.10 5.94 5.10
CA ILE A 173 -17.36 6.73 6.09
C ILE A 173 -17.94 8.14 6.24
N SER A 174 -17.65 8.79 7.37
CA SER A 174 -17.65 10.25 7.47
C SER A 174 -16.24 10.78 7.31
N LEU A 175 -16.10 11.90 6.65
CA LEU A 175 -14.82 12.60 6.46
C LEU A 175 -14.98 14.09 6.68
N PHE A 176 -13.91 14.73 7.16
CA PHE A 176 -13.79 16.18 7.19
C PHE A 176 -13.10 16.65 5.93
N TYR A 177 -13.79 17.45 5.13
CA TYR A 177 -13.33 17.96 3.86
C TYR A 177 -13.82 19.38 3.63
N GLN A 178 -12.94 20.30 3.24
CA GLN A 178 -13.25 21.72 2.98
C GLN A 178 -14.06 22.40 4.11
N GLY A 179 -13.69 22.11 5.38
CA GLY A 179 -14.34 22.71 6.55
C GLY A 179 -15.69 22.09 6.92
N LYS A 180 -16.12 21.01 6.27
CA LYS A 180 -17.42 20.36 6.51
C LYS A 180 -17.24 18.86 6.77
N ILE A 181 -18.17 18.30 7.54
CA ILE A 181 -18.30 16.84 7.67
C ILE A 181 -19.21 16.34 6.56
N THR A 182 -18.69 15.42 5.76
CA THR A 182 -19.39 14.81 4.63
C THR A 182 -19.46 13.30 4.81
N TRP A 183 -20.58 12.69 4.47
CA TRP A 183 -20.78 11.25 4.47
C TRP A 183 -20.65 10.73 3.04
N VAL A 184 -19.84 9.69 2.87
CA VAL A 184 -19.63 9.02 1.58
C VAL A 184 -19.98 7.55 1.73
N ARG A 185 -20.91 7.08 0.90
CA ARG A 185 -21.31 5.67 0.85
C ARG A 185 -20.30 4.82 0.11
N ALA A 186 -20.17 3.56 0.53
CA ALA A 186 -19.39 2.57 -0.20
C ALA A 186 -19.92 1.15 0.02
N GLY A 187 -19.74 0.31 -0.98
CA GLY A 187 -19.99 -1.13 -0.85
C GLY A 187 -18.96 -1.82 0.04
N ALA A 188 -17.72 -1.31 0.06
CA ALA A 188 -16.65 -1.75 0.95
C ALA A 188 -15.72 -0.59 1.33
N VAL A 189 -15.12 -0.65 2.51
CA VAL A 189 -14.09 0.29 2.99
C VAL A 189 -12.83 -0.48 3.35
N ILE A 190 -11.70 -0.05 2.79
CA ILE A 190 -10.38 -0.61 3.06
C ILE A 190 -9.57 0.43 3.84
N LEU A 191 -9.13 0.08 5.04
CA LEU A 191 -8.30 0.93 5.87
C LEU A 191 -6.82 0.63 5.61
N ALA A 192 -6.12 1.59 5.01
CA ALA A 192 -4.68 1.57 4.75
C ALA A 192 -4.01 2.81 5.39
N THR A 193 -4.44 3.14 6.60
CA THR A 193 -4.17 4.41 7.30
C THR A 193 -2.75 4.54 7.85
N GLY A 194 -1.96 3.48 7.78
CA GLY A 194 -0.61 3.43 8.35
C GLY A 194 -0.61 3.27 9.87
N GLY A 195 0.53 3.50 10.48
CA GLY A 195 0.70 3.40 11.94
C GLY A 195 0.44 4.72 12.68
N GLY A 196 0.32 4.63 14.02
CA GLY A 196 0.05 5.75 14.91
C GLY A 196 1.29 6.56 15.36
N GLY A 197 2.34 6.64 14.54
CA GLY A 197 3.60 7.29 14.92
C GLY A 197 3.54 8.81 15.14
N GLN A 198 2.42 9.44 14.84
CA GLN A 198 2.17 10.88 15.01
C GLN A 198 0.75 11.16 15.51
N VAL A 199 0.28 10.45 16.50
CA VAL A 199 -0.95 10.72 17.23
C VAL A 199 -0.65 11.23 18.61
#